data_05e7ac2e55447a44872e4f7258055a09
#
_entry.id   05e7ac2e55447a44872e4f7258055a09
#
_cell.length_a   1.000
_cell.length_b   1.000
_cell.length_c   1.000
_cell.angle_alpha   90.00
_cell.angle_beta   90.00
_cell.angle_gamma   90.00
#
_symmetry.space_group_name_H-M   'P 1'
#
loop_
_entity.id
_entity.type
_entity.pdbx_description
1 polymer ?
#
loop_
_entity_poly.entity_id
_entity_poly.type
_entity_poly.pdbx_seq_one_letter_code
_entity_poly.pdbx_strand_id
1 'polypeptide(L)'
;VIQYAVEHLKVKHIIVCGHYGCGGVKAAMTPQDLGLMNPWLRNIRDVYRLHQAELDAIEDDQKRYDRLVELNVQEQCINVIKMAVVQEQYLLDEYPVVHGWVFDMRTGTIIDLEIDFEKTLKDIQKIYNLTDSDWVMSRKKKY
;
A
#
# COMPACT_ATOMS: atom_id res chain seq x y z
N VAL A 1 -9.29 3.23 11.77
CA VAL A 1 -9.81 1.94 11.26
C VAL A 1 -8.74 0.86 11.38
N ILE A 2 -7.57 0.98 10.73
CA ILE A 2 -6.51 -0.06 10.73
C ILE A 2 -6.05 -0.41 12.16
N GLN A 3 -5.77 0.57 13.00
CA GLN A 3 -5.35 0.32 14.38
C GLN A 3 -6.37 -0.55 15.13
N TYR A 4 -7.66 -0.23 15.05
CA TYR A 4 -8.71 -1.02 15.69
C TYR A 4 -8.78 -2.45 15.14
N ALA A 5 -8.68 -2.61 13.82
CA ALA A 5 -8.69 -3.91 13.18
C ALA A 5 -7.50 -4.79 13.64
N VAL A 6 -6.33 -4.20 13.77
CA VAL A 6 -5.11 -4.91 14.14
C VAL A 6 -5.07 -5.19 15.66
N GLU A 7 -5.29 -4.18 16.50
CA GLU A 7 -5.11 -4.31 17.95
C GLU A 7 -6.29 -5.03 18.64
N HIS A 8 -7.52 -4.77 18.21
CA HIS A 8 -8.72 -5.25 18.88
C HIS A 8 -9.34 -6.46 18.19
N LEU A 9 -9.49 -6.39 16.84
CA LEU A 9 -10.09 -7.49 16.08
C LEU A 9 -9.07 -8.58 15.73
N LYS A 10 -7.77 -8.31 15.87
CA LYS A 10 -6.70 -9.27 15.59
C LYS A 10 -6.80 -9.85 14.18
N VAL A 11 -7.08 -9.00 13.19
CA VAL A 11 -7.18 -9.44 11.80
C VAL A 11 -5.85 -10.02 11.33
N LYS A 12 -5.91 -11.14 10.61
CA LYS A 12 -4.72 -11.84 10.12
C LYS A 12 -4.26 -11.32 8.75
N HIS A 13 -5.15 -10.69 8.01
CA HIS A 13 -4.87 -10.21 6.66
C HIS A 13 -5.43 -8.81 6.47
N ILE A 14 -4.64 -7.95 5.81
CA ILE A 14 -5.07 -6.63 5.33
C ILE A 14 -4.93 -6.66 3.81
N ILE A 15 -6.01 -6.37 3.10
CA ILE A 15 -6.02 -6.32 1.65
C ILE A 15 -6.13 -4.87 1.21
N VAL A 16 -5.13 -4.40 0.46
CA VAL A 16 -5.18 -3.13 -0.28
C VAL A 16 -5.65 -3.47 -1.69
N CYS A 17 -6.86 -3.06 -2.03
CA CYS A 17 -7.45 -3.40 -3.32
C CYS A 17 -7.69 -2.15 -4.15
N GLY A 18 -7.04 -2.07 -5.31
CA GLY A 18 -7.34 -1.12 -6.38
C GLY A 18 -8.24 -1.73 -7.45
N HIS A 19 -8.53 -0.96 -8.50
CA HIS A 19 -9.21 -1.50 -9.68
C HIS A 19 -8.75 -0.80 -10.95
N TYR A 20 -8.71 -1.52 -12.07
CA TYR A 20 -8.47 -0.88 -13.35
C TYR A 20 -9.65 0.02 -13.73
N GLY A 21 -9.38 1.04 -14.55
CA GLY A 21 -10.39 2.02 -14.93
C GLY A 21 -10.72 3.04 -13.81
N CYS A 22 -9.87 3.19 -12.79
CA CYS A 22 -10.10 4.12 -11.67
C CYS A 22 -10.04 5.58 -12.11
N GLY A 23 -11.17 6.30 -12.07
CA GLY A 23 -11.22 7.71 -12.44
C GLY A 23 -10.28 8.61 -11.63
N GLY A 24 -10.04 8.28 -10.36
CA GLY A 24 -9.09 9.01 -9.51
C GLY A 24 -7.64 8.86 -9.98
N VAL A 25 -7.22 7.65 -10.36
CA VAL A 25 -5.88 7.42 -10.91
C VAL A 25 -5.73 8.13 -12.24
N LYS A 26 -6.73 8.08 -13.12
CA LYS A 26 -6.73 8.80 -14.39
C LYS A 26 -6.63 10.32 -14.20
N ALA A 27 -7.38 10.86 -13.25
CA ALA A 27 -7.32 12.28 -12.90
C ALA A 27 -5.94 12.70 -12.37
N ALA A 28 -5.27 11.83 -11.59
CA ALA A 28 -3.92 12.09 -11.09
C ALA A 28 -2.87 12.16 -12.22
N MET A 29 -3.05 11.42 -13.32
CA MET A 29 -2.17 11.48 -14.51
C MET A 29 -2.37 12.75 -15.34
N THR A 30 -3.46 13.47 -15.11
CA THR A 30 -3.77 14.68 -15.89
C THR A 30 -3.21 15.90 -15.18
N PRO A 31 -2.35 16.72 -15.84
CA PRO A 31 -1.75 17.91 -15.24
C PRO A 31 -2.76 19.08 -15.23
N GLN A 32 -3.86 18.91 -14.50
CA GLN A 32 -4.93 19.91 -14.38
C GLN A 32 -5.16 20.28 -12.92
N ASP A 33 -5.64 21.48 -12.71
CA ASP A 33 -6.19 21.90 -11.42
C ASP A 33 -7.62 21.33 -11.28
N LEU A 34 -7.81 20.47 -10.30
CA LEU A 34 -9.09 19.84 -9.96
C LEU A 34 -9.64 20.35 -8.62
N GLY A 35 -9.25 21.55 -8.21
CA GLY A 35 -9.75 22.22 -7.03
C GLY A 35 -9.59 21.40 -5.75
N LEU A 36 -10.67 21.15 -5.03
CA LEU A 36 -10.67 20.42 -3.76
C LEU A 36 -10.13 18.98 -3.83
N MET A 37 -10.05 18.39 -5.02
CA MET A 37 -9.49 17.04 -5.18
C MET A 37 -7.97 17.02 -5.21
N ASN A 38 -7.30 18.14 -5.48
CA ASN A 38 -5.85 18.18 -5.63
C ASN A 38 -5.08 17.63 -4.40
N PRO A 39 -5.43 17.96 -3.14
CA PRO A 39 -4.73 17.40 -1.98
C PRO A 39 -4.83 15.88 -1.87
N TRP A 40 -5.96 15.31 -2.28
CA TRP A 40 -6.14 13.86 -2.30
C TRP A 40 -5.39 13.21 -3.45
N LEU A 41 -5.50 13.77 -4.67
CA LEU A 41 -4.80 13.28 -5.86
C LEU A 41 -3.28 13.38 -5.74
N ARG A 42 -2.76 14.27 -4.90
CA ARG A 42 -1.32 14.41 -4.66
C ARG A 42 -0.67 13.09 -4.24
N ASN A 43 -1.34 12.29 -3.44
CA ASN A 43 -0.79 11.00 -3.01
C ASN A 43 -0.54 10.06 -4.21
N ILE A 44 -1.44 10.05 -5.19
CA ILE A 44 -1.29 9.23 -6.41
C ILE A 44 -0.24 9.86 -7.35
N ARG A 45 -0.20 11.20 -7.45
CA ARG A 45 0.83 11.92 -8.21
C ARG A 45 2.23 11.68 -7.63
N ASP A 46 2.36 11.54 -6.31
CA ASP A 46 3.62 11.17 -5.67
C ASP A 46 4.06 9.75 -6.04
N VAL A 47 3.12 8.81 -6.16
CA VAL A 47 3.43 7.47 -6.70
C VAL A 47 3.93 7.57 -8.14
N TYR A 48 3.27 8.35 -9.01
CA TYR A 48 3.78 8.58 -10.37
C TYR A 48 5.21 9.11 -10.36
N ARG A 49 5.49 10.13 -9.53
CA ARG A 49 6.81 10.74 -9.40
C ARG A 49 7.87 9.73 -8.92
N LEU A 50 7.53 8.86 -7.99
CA LEU A 50 8.44 7.83 -7.48
C LEU A 50 8.82 6.80 -8.57
N HIS A 51 7.88 6.50 -9.46
CA HIS A 51 8.02 5.50 -10.52
C HIS A 51 8.08 6.12 -11.93
N GLN A 52 8.44 7.41 -12.01
CA GLN A 52 8.37 8.17 -13.26
C GLN A 52 9.15 7.52 -14.39
N ALA A 53 10.37 7.05 -14.15
CA ALA A 53 11.21 6.45 -15.19
C ALA A 53 10.56 5.18 -15.79
N GLU A 54 9.90 4.36 -14.96
CA GLU A 54 9.17 3.17 -15.42
C GLU A 54 7.93 3.56 -16.22
N LEU A 55 7.13 4.49 -15.67
CA LEU A 55 5.87 4.89 -16.29
C LEU A 55 6.07 5.63 -17.61
N ASP A 56 7.05 6.55 -17.68
CA ASP A 56 7.33 7.31 -18.88
C ASP A 56 7.91 6.44 -20.00
N ALA A 57 8.51 5.28 -19.69
CA ALA A 57 8.97 4.31 -20.67
C ALA A 57 7.82 3.51 -21.35
N ILE A 58 6.61 3.56 -20.81
CA ILE A 58 5.43 2.88 -21.37
C ILE A 58 4.78 3.81 -22.39
N GLU A 59 4.92 3.52 -23.69
CA GLU A 59 4.37 4.34 -24.77
C GLU A 59 2.82 4.31 -24.81
N ASP A 60 2.22 3.15 -24.53
CA ASP A 60 0.76 2.95 -24.53
C ASP A 60 0.13 3.60 -23.30
N ASP A 61 -0.72 4.59 -23.52
CA ASP A 61 -1.36 5.35 -22.45
C ASP A 61 -2.25 4.48 -21.56
N GLN A 62 -2.94 3.46 -22.11
CA GLN A 62 -3.78 2.58 -21.33
C GLN A 62 -2.95 1.66 -20.44
N LYS A 63 -1.86 1.12 -20.98
CA LYS A 63 -0.92 0.28 -20.19
C LYS A 63 -0.24 1.09 -19.11
N ARG A 64 0.17 2.32 -19.40
CA ARG A 64 0.73 3.24 -18.39
C ARG A 64 -0.26 3.53 -17.28
N TYR A 65 -1.51 3.75 -17.64
CA TYR A 65 -2.59 3.95 -16.68
C TYR A 65 -2.84 2.72 -15.80
N ASP A 66 -2.97 1.54 -16.41
CA ASP A 66 -3.15 0.28 -15.69
C ASP A 66 -1.95 0.03 -14.75
N ARG A 67 -0.73 0.30 -15.22
CA ARG A 67 0.49 0.18 -14.40
C ARG A 67 0.52 1.14 -13.21
N LEU A 68 0.04 2.36 -13.38
CA LEU A 68 -0.06 3.30 -12.25
C LEU A 68 -1.07 2.82 -11.20
N VAL A 69 -2.16 2.15 -11.60
CA VAL A 69 -3.09 1.52 -10.65
C VAL A 69 -2.36 0.48 -9.79
N GLU A 70 -1.56 -0.40 -10.43
CA GLU A 70 -0.79 -1.44 -9.73
C GLU A 70 0.23 -0.83 -8.77
N LEU A 71 1.04 0.13 -9.26
CA LEU A 71 2.05 0.81 -8.46
C LEU A 71 1.43 1.57 -7.27
N ASN A 72 0.27 2.18 -7.47
CA ASN A 72 -0.44 2.83 -6.37
C ASN A 72 -0.86 1.82 -5.29
N VAL A 73 -1.36 0.65 -5.68
CA VAL A 73 -1.67 -0.42 -4.71
C VAL A 73 -0.41 -0.86 -3.97
N GLN A 74 0.70 -1.08 -4.66
CA GLN A 74 1.98 -1.47 -4.06
C GLN A 74 2.46 -0.44 -3.04
N GLU A 75 2.46 0.85 -3.39
CA GLU A 75 2.87 1.92 -2.48
C GLU A 75 1.93 2.06 -1.26
N GLN A 76 0.62 1.84 -1.44
CA GLN A 76 -0.29 1.82 -0.30
C GLN A 76 -0.08 0.60 0.60
N CYS A 77 0.29 -0.58 0.06
CA CYS A 77 0.74 -1.71 0.88
C CYS A 77 1.97 -1.33 1.72
N ILE A 78 2.97 -0.68 1.11
CA ILE A 78 4.15 -0.18 1.80
C ILE A 78 3.75 0.81 2.91
N ASN A 79 2.81 1.71 2.65
CA ASN A 79 2.33 2.68 3.64
C ASN A 79 1.63 2.00 4.83
N VAL A 80 0.89 0.91 4.59
CA VAL A 80 0.30 0.11 5.67
C VAL A 80 1.38 -0.61 6.48
N ILE A 81 2.39 -1.19 5.82
CA ILE A 81 3.51 -1.90 6.48
C ILE A 81 4.37 -0.91 7.32
N LYS A 82 4.46 0.36 6.93
CA LYS A 82 5.14 1.40 7.71
C LYS A 82 4.45 1.75 9.03
N MET A 83 3.20 1.35 9.24
CA MET A 83 2.48 1.69 10.46
C MET A 83 3.03 0.92 11.65
N ALA A 84 3.32 1.62 12.77
CA ALA A 84 3.84 1.02 13.99
C ALA A 84 2.97 -0.16 14.46
N VAL A 85 1.64 0.03 14.49
CA VAL A 85 0.70 -1.01 14.93
C VAL A 85 0.79 -2.30 14.11
N VAL A 86 1.08 -2.20 12.81
CA VAL A 86 1.25 -3.37 11.93
C VAL A 86 2.57 -4.08 12.23
N GLN A 87 3.67 -3.31 12.33
CA GLN A 87 4.99 -3.88 12.64
C GLN A 87 5.02 -4.52 14.03
N GLU A 88 4.50 -3.85 15.04
CA GLU A 88 4.46 -4.33 16.41
C GLU A 88 3.63 -5.60 16.54
N GLN A 89 2.43 -5.62 15.95
CA GLN A 89 1.56 -6.78 16.02
C GLN A 89 2.15 -7.97 15.26
N TYR A 90 2.75 -7.74 14.09
CA TYR A 90 3.45 -8.78 13.34
C TYR A 90 4.62 -9.39 14.13
N LEU A 91 5.37 -8.56 14.87
CA LEU A 91 6.45 -9.06 15.73
C LEU A 91 5.94 -9.99 16.86
N LEU A 92 4.70 -9.77 17.32
CA LEU A 92 4.10 -10.56 18.39
C LEU A 92 3.51 -11.90 17.90
N ASP A 93 2.74 -11.84 16.80
CA ASP A 93 1.86 -12.92 16.39
C ASP A 93 2.11 -13.42 14.94
N GLU A 94 3.10 -12.83 14.23
CA GLU A 94 3.35 -13.05 12.80
C GLU A 94 2.17 -12.62 11.90
N TYR A 95 1.29 -11.75 12.41
CA TYR A 95 0.14 -11.14 11.73
C TYR A 95 0.02 -9.66 12.12
N PRO A 96 -0.63 -8.82 11.29
CA PRO A 96 -1.25 -9.11 9.99
C PRO A 96 -0.24 -9.21 8.85
N VAL A 97 -0.60 -9.94 7.80
CA VAL A 97 0.07 -9.92 6.49
C VAL A 97 -0.71 -8.99 5.56
N VAL A 98 0.02 -8.15 4.79
CA VAL A 98 -0.58 -7.19 3.86
C VAL A 98 -0.51 -7.74 2.44
N HIS A 99 -1.63 -7.68 1.73
CA HIS A 99 -1.78 -8.13 0.34
C HIS A 99 -2.15 -6.94 -0.56
N GLY A 100 -1.64 -6.93 -1.78
CA GLY A 100 -1.99 -5.96 -2.81
C GLY A 100 -2.75 -6.61 -3.95
N TRP A 101 -4.00 -6.20 -4.16
CA TRP A 101 -4.85 -6.75 -5.21
C TRP A 101 -5.35 -5.67 -6.15
N VAL A 102 -5.58 -6.04 -7.41
CA VAL A 102 -6.25 -5.20 -8.39
C VAL A 102 -7.45 -5.94 -8.96
N PHE A 103 -8.63 -5.34 -8.88
CA PHE A 103 -9.84 -5.87 -9.49
C PHE A 103 -9.95 -5.41 -10.94
N ASP A 104 -10.04 -6.35 -11.87
CA ASP A 104 -10.33 -6.04 -13.27
C ASP A 104 -11.84 -6.14 -13.53
N MET A 105 -12.48 -4.98 -13.63
CA MET A 105 -13.93 -4.90 -13.90
C MET A 105 -14.33 -5.43 -15.27
N ARG A 106 -13.40 -5.55 -16.22
CA ARG A 106 -13.67 -6.07 -17.57
C ARG A 106 -13.87 -7.58 -17.56
N THR A 107 -13.11 -8.26 -16.70
CA THR A 107 -13.12 -9.73 -16.61
C THR A 107 -13.80 -10.25 -15.35
N GLY A 108 -14.02 -9.39 -14.35
CA GLY A 108 -14.54 -9.77 -13.04
C GLY A 108 -13.53 -10.55 -12.19
N THR A 109 -12.24 -10.43 -12.47
CA THR A 109 -11.18 -11.18 -11.77
C THR A 109 -10.37 -10.29 -10.84
N ILE A 110 -9.77 -10.90 -9.84
CA ILE A 110 -8.78 -10.28 -8.95
C ILE A 110 -7.39 -10.72 -9.42
N ILE A 111 -6.50 -9.74 -9.54
CA ILE A 111 -5.08 -9.93 -9.81
C ILE A 111 -4.34 -9.70 -8.52
N ASP A 112 -3.65 -10.72 -8.01
CA ASP A 112 -2.74 -10.61 -6.88
C ASP A 112 -1.41 -10.03 -7.38
N LEU A 113 -0.94 -8.94 -6.75
CA LEU A 113 0.33 -8.31 -7.08
C LEU A 113 1.52 -9.00 -6.38
N GLU A 114 1.25 -10.09 -5.67
CA GLU A 114 2.26 -10.93 -5.03
C GLU A 114 3.24 -10.14 -4.14
N ILE A 115 2.68 -9.29 -3.28
CA ILE A 115 3.49 -8.49 -2.35
C ILE A 115 4.28 -9.41 -1.41
N ASP A 116 5.60 -9.43 -1.56
CA ASP A 116 6.48 -10.10 -0.61
C ASP A 116 6.53 -9.26 0.68
N PHE A 117 5.62 -9.59 1.60
CA PHE A 117 5.45 -8.87 2.86
C PHE A 117 6.71 -8.88 3.72
N GLU A 118 7.33 -10.05 3.89
CA GLU A 118 8.50 -10.19 4.77
C GLU A 118 9.70 -9.42 4.25
N LYS A 119 9.97 -9.51 2.94
CA LYS A 119 11.04 -8.75 2.31
C LYS A 119 10.77 -7.26 2.42
N THR A 120 9.54 -6.84 2.11
CA THR A 120 9.13 -5.43 2.18
C THR A 120 9.27 -4.89 3.60
N LEU A 121 8.84 -5.66 4.61
CA LEU A 121 8.99 -5.29 6.02
C LEU A 121 10.46 -5.11 6.40
N LYS A 122 11.33 -6.06 6.05
CA LYS A 122 12.77 -5.99 6.31
C LYS A 122 13.42 -4.76 5.66
N ASP A 123 13.03 -4.43 4.43
CA ASP A 123 13.55 -3.27 3.72
C ASP A 123 13.08 -1.95 4.35
N ILE A 124 11.82 -1.89 4.75
CA ILE A 124 11.25 -0.73 5.44
C ILE A 124 11.90 -0.52 6.80
N GLN A 125 12.12 -1.58 7.56
CA GLN A 125 12.73 -1.50 8.89
C GLN A 125 14.16 -0.95 8.89
N LYS A 126 14.85 -0.93 7.77
CA LYS A 126 16.14 -0.23 7.63
C LYS A 126 16.01 1.29 7.85
N ILE A 127 14.83 1.85 7.59
CA ILE A 127 14.53 3.29 7.70
C ILE A 127 13.47 3.56 8.77
N TYR A 128 12.47 2.70 8.86
CA TYR A 128 11.31 2.80 9.75
C TYR A 128 11.20 1.57 10.65
N ASN A 129 12.18 1.35 11.54
CA ASN A 129 12.05 0.32 12.55
C ASN A 129 11.28 0.89 13.76
N LEU A 130 9.99 0.58 13.83
CA LEU A 130 9.10 1.05 14.88
C LEU A 130 8.83 -0.02 15.96
N THR A 131 9.58 -1.13 15.92
CA THR A 131 9.45 -2.24 16.88
C THR A 131 10.54 -2.21 17.97
N ASP A 132 11.54 -1.37 17.80
CA ASP A 132 12.69 -1.26 18.74
C ASP A 132 12.34 -0.31 19.88
N SER A 133 11.38 -0.69 20.71
CA SER A 133 11.04 0.05 21.91
C SER A 133 10.87 -0.89 23.11
N ASP A 134 11.32 -0.44 24.29
CA ASP A 134 11.13 -1.17 25.55
C ASP A 134 9.65 -1.48 25.80
N TRP A 135 8.76 -0.66 25.28
CA TRP A 135 7.32 -0.85 25.38
C TRP A 135 6.82 -2.08 24.62
N VAL A 136 7.28 -2.27 23.35
CA VAL A 136 6.95 -3.47 22.56
C VAL A 136 7.53 -4.72 23.22
N MET A 137 8.78 -4.66 23.67
CA MET A 137 9.43 -5.78 24.35
C MET A 137 8.76 -6.12 25.70
N SER A 138 8.19 -5.14 26.39
CA SER A 138 7.43 -5.38 27.63
C SER A 138 6.10 -6.11 27.37
N ARG A 139 5.48 -5.90 26.22
CA ARG A 139 4.25 -6.61 25.80
C ARG A 139 4.54 -8.08 25.49
N LYS A 140 5.68 -8.40 24.84
CA LYS A 140 6.11 -9.80 24.59
C LYS A 140 6.25 -10.63 25.86
N LYS A 141 6.56 -9.99 27.00
CA LYS A 141 6.72 -10.70 28.29
C LYS A 141 5.40 -10.98 29.03
N LYS A 142 4.27 -10.46 28.54
CA LYS A 142 2.96 -10.61 29.20
C LYS A 142 2.06 -11.67 28.54
N TYR A 143 2.48 -12.27 27.45
CA TYR A 143 1.82 -13.37 26.74
C TYR A 143 2.81 -14.52 26.53
#